data_725d5ca1b10e321aedd703f1bb68bc5f
#
_entry.id   725d5ca1b10e321aedd703f1bb68bc5f
#
_cell.length_a   1.000
_cell.length_b   1.000
_cell.length_c   1.000
_cell.angle_alpha   90.00
_cell.angle_beta   90.00
_cell.angle_gamma   90.00
#
_symmetry.space_group_name_H-M   'P 1'
#
loop_
_entity.id
_entity.type
_entity.pdbx_description
1 polymer ?
#
loop_
_entity_poly.entity_id
_entity_poly.type
_entity_poly.pdbx_seq_one_letter_code
_entity_poly.pdbx_strand_id
1 'polypeptide(L)'
;MTPRGRIAGLSGILAGVGLAVEGALWATSGWTADTFGDSATALAFLRDHGSHLRAAVLAGAINLVLVTVFTVGLAARLATTAPTRAAATLYLGIIGIAGHSLVPLGLRLGVPTFVELAVGDPSAAAAAWSGYASFQTAAGAVGALFLGLSTLAAGWAIISLRALPVLLGWLGVLTGAASAVTVLTAETPLAFLAAGAYLPSLTLAIVFRVWAGIGLWKGEVQPAVEQGRPGHQRPAPNLGS
;
A
#
# COMPACT_ATOMS: atom_id res chain seq x y z
N MET A 1 -24.00 10.37 4.87
CA MET A 1 -22.81 9.49 4.89
C MET A 1 -23.22 8.06 4.58
N THR A 2 -22.67 7.43 3.55
CA THR A 2 -23.02 6.03 3.20
C THR A 2 -22.25 5.04 4.09
N PRO A 3 -22.85 3.88 4.45
CA PRO A 3 -22.14 2.84 5.19
C PRO A 3 -20.83 2.42 4.53
N ARG A 4 -20.78 2.38 3.20
CA ARG A 4 -19.58 2.05 2.41
C ARG A 4 -18.43 3.02 2.64
N GLY A 5 -18.69 4.33 2.74
CA GLY A 5 -17.66 5.34 3.02
C GLY A 5 -17.04 5.15 4.41
N ARG A 6 -17.84 4.79 5.42
CA ARG A 6 -17.35 4.51 6.77
C ARG A 6 -16.43 3.27 6.80
N ILE A 7 -16.82 2.20 6.13
CA ILE A 7 -16.01 0.97 6.06
C ILE A 7 -14.68 1.28 5.40
N ALA A 8 -14.66 1.95 4.25
CA ALA A 8 -13.44 2.33 3.55
C ALA A 8 -12.55 3.25 4.41
N GLY A 9 -13.16 4.23 5.11
CA GLY A 9 -12.45 5.13 6.00
C GLY A 9 -11.78 4.40 7.17
N LEU A 10 -12.54 3.53 7.86
CA LEU A 10 -12.00 2.72 8.95
C LEU A 10 -10.88 1.80 8.45
N SER A 11 -11.08 1.16 7.30
CA SER A 11 -10.04 0.30 6.70
C SER A 11 -8.76 1.09 6.38
N GLY A 12 -8.86 2.34 5.93
CA GLY A 12 -7.70 3.20 5.70
C GLY A 12 -6.93 3.52 6.98
N ILE A 13 -7.64 3.87 8.06
CA ILE A 13 -7.03 4.11 9.37
C ILE A 13 -6.34 2.85 9.88
N LEU A 14 -7.04 1.72 9.87
CA LEU A 14 -6.52 0.44 10.33
C LEU A 14 -5.36 -0.06 9.45
N ALA A 15 -5.39 0.21 8.13
CA ALA A 15 -4.30 -0.12 7.23
C ALA A 15 -3.03 0.70 7.51
N GLY A 16 -3.17 1.97 7.87
CA GLY A 16 -2.02 2.79 8.30
C GLY A 16 -1.41 2.28 9.60
N VAL A 17 -2.26 2.01 10.61
CA VAL A 17 -1.82 1.42 11.88
C VAL A 17 -1.23 0.02 11.67
N GLY A 18 -1.89 -0.82 10.86
CA GLY A 18 -1.42 -2.16 10.53
C GLY A 18 -0.04 -2.16 9.88
N LEU A 19 0.23 -1.21 8.98
CA LEU A 19 1.53 -1.05 8.35
C LEU A 19 2.63 -0.67 9.37
N ALA A 20 2.30 0.18 10.34
CA ALA A 20 3.23 0.53 11.42
C ALA A 20 3.52 -0.68 12.33
N VAL A 21 2.50 -1.45 12.68
CA VAL A 21 2.65 -2.68 13.49
C VAL A 21 3.45 -3.74 12.72
N GLU A 22 3.14 -3.97 11.46
CA GLU A 22 3.87 -4.89 10.59
C GLU A 22 5.35 -4.49 10.51
N GLY A 23 5.64 -3.21 10.23
CA GLY A 23 7.00 -2.69 10.20
C GLY A 23 7.76 -2.88 11.51
N ALA A 24 7.09 -2.65 12.66
CA ALA A 24 7.68 -2.89 13.97
C ALA A 24 7.98 -4.38 14.22
N LEU A 25 7.07 -5.28 13.82
CA LEU A 25 7.28 -6.72 13.95
C LEU A 25 8.45 -7.20 13.08
N TRP A 26 8.58 -6.70 11.86
CA TRP A 26 9.73 -6.99 11.02
C TRP A 26 11.03 -6.44 11.61
N ALA A 27 11.05 -5.19 12.07
CA ALA A 27 12.23 -4.56 12.66
C ALA A 27 12.70 -5.27 13.93
N THR A 28 11.78 -5.83 14.72
CA THR A 28 12.10 -6.55 15.96
C THR A 28 12.29 -8.05 15.78
N SER A 29 12.05 -8.58 14.58
CA SER A 29 12.20 -10.02 14.30
C SER A 29 13.64 -10.49 14.28
N GLY A 30 14.61 -9.60 14.02
CA GLY A 30 15.99 -9.93 13.70
C GLY A 30 16.21 -10.36 12.25
N TRP A 31 15.15 -10.35 11.42
CA TRP A 31 15.25 -10.62 10.00
C TRP A 31 15.86 -9.44 9.27
N THR A 32 17.00 -9.67 8.60
CA THR A 32 17.73 -8.64 7.87
C THR A 32 17.89 -9.02 6.39
N ALA A 33 18.33 -8.08 5.58
CA ALA A 33 18.64 -8.35 4.18
C ALA A 33 19.74 -9.41 4.03
N ASP A 34 20.75 -9.39 4.90
CA ASP A 34 21.83 -10.38 4.91
C ASP A 34 21.30 -11.78 5.28
N THR A 35 20.40 -11.85 6.29
CA THR A 35 19.72 -13.12 6.64
C THR A 35 18.93 -13.67 5.45
N PHE A 36 18.24 -12.81 4.71
CA PHE A 36 17.44 -13.22 3.56
C PHE A 36 18.31 -13.66 2.38
N GLY A 37 19.44 -13.02 2.17
CA GLY A 37 20.36 -13.27 1.05
C GLY A 37 21.19 -14.54 1.19
N ASP A 38 21.49 -15.00 2.43
CA ASP A 38 22.23 -16.24 2.69
C ASP A 38 21.29 -17.38 3.07
N SER A 39 21.22 -18.40 2.21
CA SER A 39 20.28 -19.52 2.37
C SER A 39 20.48 -20.31 3.67
N ALA A 40 21.72 -20.53 4.10
CA ALA A 40 22.01 -21.28 5.32
C ALA A 40 21.55 -20.50 6.56
N THR A 41 21.87 -19.20 6.62
CA THR A 41 21.45 -18.30 7.67
C THR A 41 19.93 -18.16 7.70
N ALA A 42 19.27 -18.01 6.53
CA ALA A 42 17.82 -17.91 6.43
C ALA A 42 17.12 -19.15 6.97
N LEU A 43 17.54 -20.33 6.55
CA LEU A 43 16.94 -21.60 6.99
C LEU A 43 17.14 -21.86 8.48
N ALA A 44 18.30 -21.53 9.03
CA ALA A 44 18.56 -21.60 10.48
C ALA A 44 17.65 -20.62 11.24
N PHE A 45 17.54 -19.38 10.77
CA PHE A 45 16.67 -18.35 11.37
C PHE A 45 15.20 -18.80 11.36
N LEU A 46 14.71 -19.31 10.24
CA LEU A 46 13.32 -19.77 10.11
C LEU A 46 12.99 -20.89 11.08
N ARG A 47 13.95 -21.81 11.30
CA ARG A 47 13.79 -22.89 12.27
C ARG A 47 13.69 -22.36 13.69
N ASP A 48 14.56 -21.43 14.05
CA ASP A 48 14.73 -20.97 15.43
C ASP A 48 13.75 -19.85 15.82
N HIS A 49 13.31 -19.01 14.86
CA HIS A 49 12.49 -17.82 15.08
C HIS A 49 11.13 -17.83 14.35
N GLY A 50 10.71 -18.98 13.82
CA GLY A 50 9.52 -19.08 12.98
C GLY A 50 8.20 -18.62 13.63
N SER A 51 8.09 -18.61 14.96
CA SER A 51 6.88 -18.12 15.65
C SER A 51 6.74 -16.60 15.58
N HIS A 52 7.83 -15.86 15.75
CA HIS A 52 7.85 -14.40 15.65
C HIS A 52 7.57 -13.95 14.21
N LEU A 53 8.20 -14.61 13.25
CA LEU A 53 7.98 -14.37 11.84
C LEU A 53 6.51 -14.59 11.42
N ARG A 54 5.84 -15.60 12.00
CA ARG A 54 4.41 -15.85 11.75
C ARG A 54 3.53 -14.66 12.15
N ALA A 55 3.86 -13.97 13.23
CA ALA A 55 3.12 -12.78 13.67
C ALA A 55 3.26 -11.63 12.65
N ALA A 56 4.48 -11.36 12.16
CA ALA A 56 4.72 -10.36 11.12
C ALA A 56 4.00 -10.68 9.80
N VAL A 57 4.06 -11.94 9.38
CA VAL A 57 3.36 -12.44 8.17
C VAL A 57 1.84 -12.31 8.30
N LEU A 58 1.27 -12.63 9.46
CA LEU A 58 -0.15 -12.49 9.71
C LEU A 58 -0.58 -11.02 9.72
N ALA A 59 0.20 -10.16 10.36
CA ALA A 59 -0.03 -8.71 10.35
C ALA A 59 -0.02 -8.15 8.92
N GLY A 60 0.94 -8.55 8.09
CA GLY A 60 1.01 -8.18 6.69
C GLY A 60 -0.19 -8.66 5.88
N ALA A 61 -0.63 -9.91 6.07
CA ALA A 61 -1.80 -10.44 5.39
C ALA A 61 -3.09 -9.69 5.76
N ILE A 62 -3.29 -9.39 7.04
CA ILE A 62 -4.42 -8.57 7.50
C ILE A 62 -4.34 -7.17 6.90
N ASN A 63 -3.15 -6.55 6.92
CA ASN A 63 -2.94 -5.22 6.36
C ASN A 63 -3.30 -5.17 4.87
N LEU A 64 -2.95 -6.19 4.08
CA LEU A 64 -3.31 -6.25 2.66
C LEU A 64 -4.82 -6.28 2.42
N VAL A 65 -5.59 -6.99 3.25
CA VAL A 65 -7.06 -6.97 3.18
C VAL A 65 -7.58 -5.54 3.47
N LEU A 66 -7.06 -4.90 4.50
CA LEU A 66 -7.45 -3.53 4.86
C LEU A 66 -7.10 -2.52 3.75
N VAL A 67 -5.91 -2.62 3.17
CA VAL A 67 -5.47 -1.79 2.02
C VAL A 67 -6.37 -2.02 0.82
N THR A 68 -6.78 -3.26 0.56
CA THR A 68 -7.70 -3.56 -0.55
C THR A 68 -9.04 -2.83 -0.37
N VAL A 69 -9.67 -2.96 0.79
CA VAL A 69 -10.95 -2.30 1.09
C VAL A 69 -10.81 -0.78 1.03
N PHE A 70 -9.72 -0.24 1.57
CA PHE A 70 -9.42 1.19 1.50
C PHE A 70 -9.25 1.68 0.06
N THR A 71 -8.44 0.98 -0.75
CA THR A 71 -8.16 1.36 -2.15
C THR A 71 -9.42 1.34 -3.00
N VAL A 72 -10.24 0.29 -2.88
CA VAL A 72 -11.53 0.19 -3.57
C VAL A 72 -12.46 1.34 -3.15
N GLY A 73 -12.55 1.62 -1.85
CA GLY A 73 -13.41 2.69 -1.34
C GLY A 73 -12.94 4.08 -1.75
N LEU A 74 -11.63 4.33 -1.74
CA LEU A 74 -11.04 5.60 -2.20
C LEU A 74 -11.28 5.78 -3.70
N ALA A 75 -10.99 4.76 -4.51
CA ALA A 75 -11.24 4.79 -5.95
C ALA A 75 -12.72 5.01 -6.27
N ALA A 76 -13.63 4.29 -5.61
CA ALA A 76 -15.07 4.48 -5.79
C ALA A 76 -15.50 5.93 -5.46
N ARG A 77 -14.88 6.55 -4.48
CA ARG A 77 -15.15 7.94 -4.13
C ARG A 77 -14.62 8.91 -5.18
N LEU A 78 -13.41 8.68 -5.69
CA LEU A 78 -12.81 9.50 -6.75
C LEU A 78 -13.54 9.35 -8.10
N ALA A 79 -14.18 8.20 -8.35
CA ALA A 79 -14.86 7.90 -9.60
C ALA A 79 -16.00 8.88 -9.92
N THR A 80 -16.62 9.48 -8.91
CA THR A 80 -17.70 10.45 -9.09
C THR A 80 -17.26 11.75 -9.79
N THR A 81 -15.97 12.08 -9.70
CA THR A 81 -15.43 13.35 -10.22
C THR A 81 -14.23 13.17 -11.16
N ALA A 82 -13.49 12.07 -11.07
CA ALA A 82 -12.32 11.75 -11.89
C ALA A 82 -12.28 10.27 -12.26
N PRO A 83 -13.15 9.76 -13.13
CA PRO A 83 -13.29 8.34 -13.41
C PRO A 83 -11.99 7.69 -13.91
N THR A 84 -11.24 8.35 -14.80
CA THR A 84 -9.97 7.82 -15.31
C THR A 84 -8.91 7.68 -14.23
N ARG A 85 -8.76 8.67 -13.34
CA ARG A 85 -7.78 8.63 -12.24
C ARG A 85 -8.21 7.64 -11.17
N ALA A 86 -9.49 7.53 -10.91
CA ALA A 86 -10.05 6.52 -10.03
C ALA A 86 -9.77 5.10 -10.55
N ALA A 87 -9.96 4.88 -11.85
CA ALA A 87 -9.61 3.62 -12.50
C ALA A 87 -8.11 3.32 -12.38
N ALA A 88 -7.24 4.30 -12.63
CA ALA A 88 -5.80 4.15 -12.42
C ALA A 88 -5.46 3.80 -10.96
N THR A 89 -6.03 4.51 -9.99
CA THR A 89 -5.87 4.20 -8.55
C THR A 89 -6.28 2.77 -8.25
N LEU A 90 -7.43 2.31 -8.77
CA LEU A 90 -7.95 0.98 -8.51
C LEU A 90 -7.08 -0.11 -9.16
N TYR A 91 -6.83 -0.03 -10.46
CA TYR A 91 -6.12 -1.09 -11.18
C TYR A 91 -4.66 -1.21 -10.75
N LEU A 92 -3.94 -0.08 -10.61
CA LEU A 92 -2.58 -0.09 -10.10
C LEU A 92 -2.55 -0.61 -8.66
N GLY A 93 -3.53 -0.23 -7.84
CA GLY A 93 -3.65 -0.72 -6.47
C GLY A 93 -3.87 -2.22 -6.41
N ILE A 94 -4.77 -2.79 -7.22
CA ILE A 94 -5.03 -4.24 -7.26
C ILE A 94 -3.78 -5.01 -7.72
N ILE A 95 -3.10 -4.55 -8.77
CA ILE A 95 -1.84 -5.17 -9.24
C ILE A 95 -0.80 -5.13 -8.12
N GLY A 96 -0.64 -3.98 -7.47
CA GLY A 96 0.30 -3.82 -6.38
C GLY A 96 -0.01 -4.70 -5.17
N ILE A 97 -1.28 -4.79 -4.78
CA ILE A 97 -1.74 -5.68 -3.69
C ILE A 97 -1.49 -7.14 -4.06
N ALA A 98 -1.81 -7.55 -5.28
CA ALA A 98 -1.59 -8.93 -5.74
C ALA A 98 -0.10 -9.29 -5.70
N GLY A 99 0.79 -8.44 -6.26
CA GLY A 99 2.23 -8.64 -6.19
C GLY A 99 2.75 -8.72 -4.75
N HIS A 100 2.33 -7.76 -3.92
CA HIS A 100 2.79 -7.71 -2.52
C HIS A 100 2.25 -8.86 -1.67
N SER A 101 1.07 -9.40 -1.97
CA SER A 101 0.48 -10.53 -1.24
C SER A 101 1.26 -11.84 -1.40
N LEU A 102 2.02 -11.99 -2.48
CA LEU A 102 2.87 -13.15 -2.71
C LEU A 102 3.97 -13.28 -1.65
N VAL A 103 4.42 -12.18 -1.03
CA VAL A 103 5.44 -12.18 0.01
C VAL A 103 4.95 -12.88 1.28
N PRO A 104 3.92 -12.42 1.99
CA PRO A 104 3.47 -13.08 3.21
C PRO A 104 2.88 -14.47 2.96
N LEU A 105 2.16 -14.68 1.84
CA LEU A 105 1.59 -15.98 1.52
C LEU A 105 2.69 -16.99 1.19
N GLY A 106 3.69 -16.60 0.42
CA GLY A 106 4.82 -17.46 0.10
C GLY A 106 5.61 -17.87 1.33
N LEU A 107 5.88 -16.95 2.26
CA LEU A 107 6.50 -17.27 3.54
C LEU A 107 5.63 -18.22 4.38
N ARG A 108 4.32 -17.96 4.44
CA ARG A 108 3.40 -18.79 5.24
C ARG A 108 3.34 -20.23 4.74
N LEU A 109 3.34 -20.43 3.43
CA LEU A 109 3.22 -21.73 2.81
C LEU A 109 4.57 -22.44 2.63
N GLY A 110 5.62 -21.68 2.31
CA GLY A 110 6.93 -22.23 1.96
C GLY A 110 7.81 -22.58 3.17
N VAL A 111 7.73 -21.82 4.27
CA VAL A 111 8.62 -22.02 5.43
C VAL A 111 8.62 -23.45 5.98
N PRO A 112 7.48 -24.10 6.24
CA PRO A 112 7.49 -25.48 6.73
C PRO A 112 8.22 -26.44 5.78
N THR A 113 7.96 -26.30 4.48
CA THR A 113 8.58 -27.14 3.44
C THR A 113 10.10 -26.92 3.35
N PHE A 114 10.57 -25.67 3.45
CA PHE A 114 12.00 -25.38 3.44
C PHE A 114 12.71 -25.94 4.67
N VAL A 115 12.10 -25.82 5.85
CA VAL A 115 12.68 -26.35 7.09
C VAL A 115 12.72 -27.88 7.05
N GLU A 116 11.69 -28.54 6.56
CA GLU A 116 11.62 -29.99 6.39
C GLU A 116 12.67 -30.49 5.38
N LEU A 117 12.76 -29.82 4.23
CA LEU A 117 13.76 -30.13 3.20
C LEU A 117 15.19 -29.96 3.72
N ALA A 118 15.44 -28.94 4.54
CA ALA A 118 16.77 -28.68 5.11
C ALA A 118 17.26 -29.78 6.06
N VAL A 119 16.37 -30.59 6.65
CA VAL A 119 16.71 -31.75 7.47
C VAL A 119 17.13 -32.92 6.60
N GLY A 120 16.44 -33.16 5.47
CA GLY A 120 16.71 -34.30 4.59
C GLY A 120 17.79 -34.03 3.54
N ASP A 121 17.77 -32.87 2.91
CA ASP A 121 18.74 -32.45 1.87
C ASP A 121 19.03 -30.96 1.99
N PRO A 122 20.03 -30.55 2.77
CA PRO A 122 20.41 -29.16 2.94
C PRO A 122 20.78 -28.45 1.63
N SER A 123 21.32 -29.16 0.65
CA SER A 123 21.72 -28.54 -0.62
C SER A 123 20.51 -28.21 -1.49
N ALA A 124 19.56 -29.12 -1.56
CA ALA A 124 18.28 -28.86 -2.24
C ALA A 124 17.48 -27.76 -1.54
N ALA A 125 17.49 -27.71 -0.22
CA ALA A 125 16.85 -26.64 0.53
C ALA A 125 17.48 -25.27 0.24
N ALA A 126 18.80 -25.18 0.18
CA ALA A 126 19.51 -23.95 -0.14
C ALA A 126 19.20 -23.46 -1.57
N ALA A 127 19.19 -24.37 -2.55
CA ALA A 127 18.83 -24.05 -3.92
C ALA A 127 17.38 -23.58 -4.05
N ALA A 128 16.44 -24.27 -3.39
CA ALA A 128 15.02 -23.91 -3.37
C ALA A 128 14.80 -22.53 -2.70
N TRP A 129 15.50 -22.27 -1.58
CA TRP A 129 15.46 -20.97 -0.91
C TRP A 129 15.95 -19.84 -1.81
N SER A 130 17.08 -20.02 -2.50
CA SER A 130 17.63 -18.99 -3.40
C SER A 130 16.67 -18.62 -4.53
N GLY A 131 16.01 -19.61 -5.13
CA GLY A 131 14.96 -19.38 -6.13
C GLY A 131 13.75 -18.64 -5.54
N TYR A 132 13.31 -19.06 -4.37
CA TYR A 132 12.22 -18.43 -3.65
C TYR A 132 12.55 -16.99 -3.26
N ALA A 133 13.73 -16.71 -2.72
CA ALA A 133 14.17 -15.37 -2.33
C ALA A 133 14.19 -14.41 -3.52
N SER A 134 14.72 -14.85 -4.67
CA SER A 134 14.71 -14.06 -5.90
C SER A 134 13.30 -13.74 -6.37
N PHE A 135 12.39 -14.71 -6.35
CA PHE A 135 10.99 -14.51 -6.68
C PHE A 135 10.30 -13.52 -5.72
N GLN A 136 10.53 -13.68 -4.42
CA GLN A 136 9.95 -12.79 -3.39
C GLN A 136 10.42 -11.34 -3.54
N THR A 137 11.70 -11.14 -3.81
CA THR A 137 12.26 -9.80 -4.08
C THR A 137 11.57 -9.16 -5.28
N ALA A 138 11.46 -9.88 -6.39
CA ALA A 138 10.80 -9.38 -7.59
C ALA A 138 9.31 -9.08 -7.36
N ALA A 139 8.56 -10.00 -6.73
CA ALA A 139 7.15 -9.84 -6.42
C ALA A 139 6.91 -8.66 -5.46
N GLY A 140 7.75 -8.51 -4.43
CA GLY A 140 7.71 -7.40 -3.50
C GLY A 140 7.99 -6.06 -4.17
N ALA A 141 8.99 -5.99 -5.05
CA ALA A 141 9.33 -4.79 -5.81
C ALA A 141 8.18 -4.38 -6.74
N VAL A 142 7.62 -5.31 -7.52
CA VAL A 142 6.45 -5.06 -8.36
C VAL A 142 5.27 -4.58 -7.51
N GLY A 143 4.99 -5.25 -6.40
CA GLY A 143 3.93 -4.87 -5.48
C GLY A 143 4.10 -3.45 -4.94
N ALA A 144 5.29 -3.11 -4.46
CA ALA A 144 5.60 -1.78 -3.91
C ALA A 144 5.52 -0.68 -4.98
N LEU A 145 6.03 -0.94 -6.19
CA LEU A 145 5.95 0.00 -7.30
C LEU A 145 4.50 0.33 -7.65
N PHE A 146 3.67 -0.68 -7.88
CA PHE A 146 2.29 -0.46 -8.29
C PHE A 146 1.41 0.12 -7.18
N LEU A 147 1.64 -0.24 -5.90
CA LEU A 147 0.99 0.44 -4.76
C LEU A 147 1.42 1.90 -4.67
N GLY A 148 2.69 2.20 -4.90
CA GLY A 148 3.21 3.57 -4.98
C GLY A 148 2.54 4.36 -6.09
N LEU A 149 2.49 3.82 -7.31
CA LEU A 149 1.82 4.46 -8.45
C LEU A 149 0.31 4.66 -8.22
N SER A 150 -0.35 3.71 -7.58
CA SER A 150 -1.76 3.84 -7.15
C SER A 150 -1.94 5.02 -6.20
N THR A 151 -1.07 5.14 -5.21
CA THR A 151 -1.10 6.23 -4.21
C THR A 151 -0.80 7.59 -4.88
N LEU A 152 0.13 7.63 -5.83
CA LEU A 152 0.43 8.81 -6.64
C LEU A 152 -0.79 9.23 -7.47
N ALA A 153 -1.45 8.30 -8.16
CA ALA A 153 -2.66 8.57 -8.95
C ALA A 153 -3.79 9.12 -8.07
N ALA A 154 -4.00 8.55 -6.88
CA ALA A 154 -4.95 9.03 -5.89
C ALA A 154 -4.60 10.44 -5.40
N GLY A 155 -3.34 10.69 -5.04
CA GLY A 155 -2.83 11.99 -4.62
C GLY A 155 -3.06 13.05 -5.69
N TRP A 156 -2.72 12.74 -6.93
CA TRP A 156 -2.96 13.65 -8.06
C TRP A 156 -4.45 13.94 -8.28
N ALA A 157 -5.31 12.94 -8.15
CA ALA A 157 -6.76 13.12 -8.21
C ALA A 157 -7.25 14.08 -7.11
N ILE A 158 -6.79 13.90 -5.87
CA ILE A 158 -7.13 14.74 -4.72
C ILE A 158 -6.74 16.21 -4.97
N ILE A 159 -5.50 16.47 -5.44
CA ILE A 159 -5.02 17.82 -5.75
C ILE A 159 -5.89 18.48 -6.81
N SER A 160 -6.12 17.78 -7.91
CA SER A 160 -6.82 18.33 -9.07
C SER A 160 -8.29 18.63 -8.83
N LEU A 161 -8.94 17.84 -7.97
CA LEU A 161 -10.38 17.93 -7.70
C LEU A 161 -10.68 18.64 -6.39
N ARG A 162 -9.66 18.88 -5.57
CA ARG A 162 -9.82 19.38 -4.19
C ARG A 162 -10.85 18.57 -3.38
N ALA A 163 -10.93 17.28 -3.71
CA ALA A 163 -11.89 16.36 -3.11
C ALA A 163 -11.60 16.07 -1.62
N LEU A 164 -10.36 16.26 -1.20
CA LEU A 164 -9.82 16.21 0.16
C LEU A 164 -8.80 17.34 0.30
N PRO A 165 -8.26 17.62 1.49
CA PRO A 165 -7.24 18.64 1.67
C PRO A 165 -6.09 18.48 0.67
N VAL A 166 -5.71 19.55 -0.01
CA VAL A 166 -4.65 19.54 -1.04
C VAL A 166 -3.32 19.00 -0.49
N LEU A 167 -3.02 19.28 0.77
CA LEU A 167 -1.84 18.75 1.45
C LEU A 167 -1.83 17.22 1.50
N LEU A 168 -2.99 16.59 1.71
CA LEU A 168 -3.14 15.13 1.64
C LEU A 168 -2.85 14.61 0.22
N GLY A 169 -3.28 15.35 -0.80
CA GLY A 169 -2.96 15.00 -2.18
C GLY A 169 -1.44 15.02 -2.45
N TRP A 170 -0.75 16.06 -2.00
CA TRP A 170 0.71 16.13 -2.09
C TRP A 170 1.39 15.01 -1.31
N LEU A 171 0.88 14.65 -0.14
CA LEU A 171 1.37 13.52 0.62
C LEU A 171 1.28 12.20 -0.19
N GLY A 172 0.15 11.99 -0.89
CA GLY A 172 -0.01 10.83 -1.78
C GLY A 172 0.98 10.83 -2.95
N VAL A 173 1.20 11.99 -3.58
CA VAL A 173 2.19 12.14 -4.67
C VAL A 173 3.60 11.84 -4.16
N LEU A 174 4.00 12.41 -3.02
CA LEU A 174 5.33 12.19 -2.43
C LEU A 174 5.52 10.73 -2.01
N THR A 175 4.51 10.10 -1.41
CA THR A 175 4.52 8.68 -1.05
C THR A 175 4.78 7.82 -2.29
N GLY A 176 4.01 8.05 -3.36
CA GLY A 176 4.15 7.27 -4.59
C GLY A 176 5.48 7.50 -5.30
N ALA A 177 5.96 8.74 -5.34
CA ALA A 177 7.27 9.07 -5.91
C ALA A 177 8.41 8.42 -5.12
N ALA A 178 8.38 8.50 -3.79
CA ALA A 178 9.38 7.86 -2.94
C ALA A 178 9.39 6.33 -3.10
N SER A 179 8.21 5.69 -3.19
CA SER A 179 8.11 4.25 -3.46
C SER A 179 8.69 3.87 -4.82
N ALA A 180 8.40 4.66 -5.86
CA ALA A 180 8.97 4.43 -7.19
C ALA A 180 10.50 4.59 -7.19
N VAL A 181 11.03 5.63 -6.55
CA VAL A 181 12.49 5.82 -6.40
C VAL A 181 13.11 4.63 -5.69
N THR A 182 12.54 4.18 -4.56
CA THR A 182 13.03 3.02 -3.81
C THR A 182 13.15 1.79 -4.71
N VAL A 183 12.10 1.46 -5.47
CA VAL A 183 12.09 0.25 -6.29
C VAL A 183 12.99 0.37 -7.52
N LEU A 184 12.92 1.49 -8.24
CA LEU A 184 13.63 1.65 -9.50
C LEU A 184 15.14 1.86 -9.35
N THR A 185 15.60 2.25 -8.15
CA THR A 185 17.04 2.48 -7.90
C THR A 185 17.72 1.40 -7.07
N ALA A 186 16.96 0.47 -6.47
CA ALA A 186 17.49 -0.55 -5.55
C ALA A 186 18.64 -1.39 -6.13
N GLU A 187 18.51 -1.82 -7.39
CA GLU A 187 19.48 -2.69 -8.07
C GLU A 187 20.37 -1.89 -9.04
N THR A 188 20.53 -0.60 -8.84
CA THR A 188 21.33 0.27 -9.70
C THR A 188 22.48 0.92 -8.93
N PRO A 189 23.45 1.56 -9.61
CA PRO A 189 24.45 2.38 -8.91
C PRO A 189 23.87 3.50 -8.03
N LEU A 190 22.58 3.77 -8.14
CA LEU A 190 21.84 4.75 -7.34
C LEU A 190 21.13 4.12 -6.12
N ALA A 191 21.52 2.92 -5.69
CA ALA A 191 20.92 2.18 -4.55
C ALA A 191 20.91 3.00 -3.24
N PHE A 192 21.82 3.97 -3.08
CA PHE A 192 21.79 4.89 -1.95
C PHE A 192 20.51 5.74 -1.89
N LEU A 193 19.89 6.04 -3.04
CA LEU A 193 18.59 6.72 -3.10
C LEU A 193 17.47 5.79 -2.64
N ALA A 194 17.53 4.51 -2.99
CA ALA A 194 16.57 3.52 -2.50
C ALA A 194 16.60 3.43 -0.98
N ALA A 195 17.80 3.31 -0.39
CA ALA A 195 17.98 3.27 1.06
C ALA A 195 17.47 4.54 1.75
N GLY A 196 17.75 5.73 1.17
CA GLY A 196 17.28 7.01 1.69
C GLY A 196 15.78 7.24 1.54
N ALA A 197 15.13 6.66 0.52
CA ALA A 197 13.71 6.84 0.25
C ALA A 197 12.80 5.83 0.97
N TYR A 198 13.33 4.69 1.41
CA TYR A 198 12.53 3.59 1.97
C TYR A 198 11.75 4.00 3.23
N LEU A 199 12.43 4.46 4.30
CA LEU A 199 11.77 4.87 5.53
C LEU A 199 10.82 6.07 5.34
N PRO A 200 11.20 7.13 4.60
CA PRO A 200 10.27 8.18 4.24
C PRO A 200 9.03 7.66 3.51
N SER A 201 9.17 6.76 2.52
CA SER A 201 8.03 6.24 1.77
C SER A 201 7.06 5.48 2.68
N LEU A 202 7.57 4.67 3.60
CA LEU A 202 6.79 3.93 4.58
C LEU A 202 6.03 4.88 5.52
N THR A 203 6.73 5.87 6.09
CA THR A 203 6.14 6.85 7.00
C THR A 203 5.05 7.67 6.31
N LEU A 204 5.32 8.15 5.10
CA LEU A 204 4.36 8.91 4.31
C LEU A 204 3.13 8.05 3.94
N ALA A 205 3.33 6.75 3.64
CA ALA A 205 2.23 5.83 3.36
C ALA A 205 1.32 5.63 4.57
N ILE A 206 1.88 5.50 5.78
CA ILE A 206 1.12 5.41 7.03
C ILE A 206 0.27 6.67 7.21
N VAL A 207 0.90 7.84 7.14
CA VAL A 207 0.21 9.12 7.33
C VAL A 207 -0.87 9.35 6.28
N PHE A 208 -0.56 9.05 5.00
CA PHE A 208 -1.54 9.16 3.91
C PHE A 208 -2.77 8.30 4.15
N ARG A 209 -2.58 7.01 4.49
CA ARG A 209 -3.70 6.08 4.71
C ARG A 209 -4.56 6.49 5.89
N VAL A 210 -3.95 6.87 7.01
CA VAL A 210 -4.67 7.32 8.20
C VAL A 210 -5.46 8.60 7.89
N TRP A 211 -4.84 9.59 7.30
CA TRP A 211 -5.50 10.87 7.01
C TRP A 211 -6.59 10.74 5.95
N ALA A 212 -6.32 10.05 4.84
CA ALA A 212 -7.34 9.77 3.83
C ALA A 212 -8.50 8.93 4.40
N GLY A 213 -8.18 7.97 5.27
CA GLY A 213 -9.18 7.18 6.00
C GLY A 213 -10.08 8.05 6.88
N ILE A 214 -9.52 8.99 7.63
CA ILE A 214 -10.28 9.96 8.43
C ILE A 214 -11.19 10.81 7.54
N GLY A 215 -10.68 11.32 6.42
CA GLY A 215 -11.47 12.11 5.48
C GLY A 215 -12.65 11.34 4.88
N LEU A 216 -12.43 10.08 4.49
CA LEU A 216 -13.48 9.18 4.03
C LEU A 216 -14.50 8.86 5.14
N TRP A 217 -14.02 8.63 6.37
CA TRP A 217 -14.87 8.37 7.53
C TRP A 217 -15.78 9.55 7.85
N LYS A 218 -15.24 10.78 7.82
CA LYS A 218 -16.01 12.00 8.10
C LYS A 218 -16.92 12.43 6.96
N GLY A 219 -16.73 11.89 5.77
CA GLY A 219 -17.47 12.28 4.56
C GLY A 219 -17.09 13.67 4.05
N GLU A 220 -15.88 14.15 4.37
CA GLU A 220 -15.38 15.51 4.03
C GLU A 220 -15.20 15.74 2.52
N VAL A 221 -15.40 14.71 1.71
CA VAL A 221 -15.31 14.84 0.25
C VAL A 221 -16.58 15.48 -0.30
N GLN A 222 -16.57 16.79 -0.42
CA GLN A 222 -17.65 17.52 -1.08
C GLN A 222 -17.64 17.25 -2.59
N PRO A 223 -18.78 16.93 -3.21
CA PRO A 223 -18.84 16.88 -4.67
C PRO A 223 -18.66 18.32 -5.20
N ALA A 224 -17.72 18.46 -6.17
CA ALA A 224 -17.43 19.75 -6.84
C ALA A 224 -18.62 20.34 -7.65
N VAL A 225 -19.81 19.80 -7.50
CA VAL A 225 -20.96 20.04 -8.39
C VAL A 225 -21.79 21.27 -8.02
N GLU A 226 -21.60 21.90 -6.86
CA GLU A 226 -22.47 23.03 -6.51
C GLU A 226 -21.96 24.43 -6.89
N GLN A 227 -20.71 24.55 -7.38
CA GLN A 227 -20.18 25.88 -7.74
C GLN A 227 -20.47 26.32 -9.19
N GLY A 228 -21.19 25.54 -9.98
CA GLY A 228 -21.43 25.80 -11.41
C GLY A 228 -22.88 25.89 -11.86
N ARG A 229 -23.87 25.95 -10.96
CA ARG A 229 -25.21 26.35 -11.40
C ARG A 229 -25.25 27.88 -11.55
N PRO A 230 -25.23 28.40 -12.80
CA PRO A 230 -25.60 29.81 -13.00
C PRO A 230 -26.97 29.99 -12.41
N GLY A 231 -27.10 31.02 -11.57
CA GLY A 231 -28.26 31.28 -10.75
C GLY A 231 -29.57 31.09 -11.52
N HIS A 232 -30.49 30.39 -10.88
CA HIS A 232 -31.89 30.53 -11.24
C HIS A 232 -32.17 32.01 -11.34
N GLN A 233 -32.30 32.53 -12.58
CA GLN A 233 -32.89 33.84 -12.82
C GLN A 233 -34.26 33.79 -12.15
N ARG A 234 -34.39 34.51 -11.03
CA ARG A 234 -35.73 34.83 -10.48
C ARG A 234 -36.54 35.39 -11.63
N PRO A 235 -37.72 34.85 -11.92
CA PRO A 235 -38.59 35.46 -12.89
C PRO A 235 -38.83 36.91 -12.46
N ALA A 236 -38.63 37.82 -13.40
CA ALA A 236 -38.90 39.26 -13.16
C ALA A 236 -40.32 39.44 -12.63
N PRO A 237 -40.53 40.29 -11.64
CA PRO A 237 -41.88 40.60 -11.18
C PRO A 237 -42.67 41.17 -12.35
N ASN A 238 -43.80 40.51 -12.68
CA ASN A 238 -44.79 41.04 -13.59
C ASN A 238 -45.29 42.37 -13.03
N LEU A 239 -44.80 43.48 -13.57
CA LEU A 239 -45.42 44.77 -13.40
C LEU A 239 -46.63 44.81 -14.38
N GLY A 240 -47.77 44.29 -13.90
CA GLY A 240 -49.04 44.46 -14.57
C GLY A 240 -49.47 45.90 -14.47
N SER A 241 -49.73 46.45 -15.61
CA SER A 241 -50.45 47.71 -15.86
C SER A 241 -51.92 47.58 -15.55
#